data_b8a8ef4f97d9a610ec35baef64411552
#
_entry.id   b8a8ef4f97d9a610ec35baef64411552
#
_cell.length_a   1.000
_cell.length_b   1.000
_cell.length_c   1.000
_cell.angle_alpha   90.00
_cell.angle_beta   90.00
_cell.angle_gamma   90.00
#
_symmetry.space_group_name_H-M   'P 1'
#
loop_
_entity.id
_entity.type
_entity.pdbx_description
1 polymer ?
#
loop_
_entity_poly.entity_id
_entity_poly.type
_entity_poly.pdbx_seq_one_letter_code
_entity_poly.pdbx_strand_id
1 'polypeptide(L)'
;MTITLRGAIIGLLAIALCIGLYLLWLWRAEHQVRLHTEHFFHAIDSRNWESVADFIGEDYRDQWDQDRARLLERMREGFRWVRGSSITAPDAAVRIETPRAIWIGKINIYSSDDGVMQLLDERVNRLPTPFELEWHHVSGKPWDWKLVRVSNPAFQVPADAY
;
A
#
# COMPACT_ATOMS: atom_id res chain seq x y z
N MET A 1 19.23 46.84 0.40
CA MET A 1 19.83 45.53 0.11
C MET A 1 19.67 45.26 -1.39
N THR A 2 20.70 45.58 -2.22
CA THR A 2 20.64 45.43 -3.68
C THR A 2 21.00 43.96 -4.02
N ILE A 3 19.97 43.17 -4.36
CA ILE A 3 20.19 41.82 -4.90
C ILE A 3 20.81 41.99 -6.27
N THR A 4 22.07 41.57 -6.45
CA THR A 4 22.70 41.56 -7.76
C THR A 4 22.04 40.51 -8.65
N LEU A 5 21.84 40.83 -9.95
CA LEU A 5 21.23 39.91 -10.93
C LEU A 5 21.89 38.51 -10.90
N ARG A 6 23.22 38.48 -10.72
CA ARG A 6 23.97 37.21 -10.58
C ARG A 6 23.55 36.42 -9.36
N GLY A 7 23.35 37.06 -8.21
CA GLY A 7 22.87 36.38 -7.00
C GLY A 7 21.46 35.82 -7.15
N ALA A 8 20.58 36.54 -7.84
CA ALA A 8 19.22 36.05 -8.13
C ALA A 8 19.24 34.80 -9.05
N ILE A 9 20.07 34.81 -10.09
CA ILE A 9 20.21 33.65 -11.01
C ILE A 9 20.78 32.42 -10.26
N ILE A 10 21.81 32.57 -9.44
CA ILE A 10 22.39 31.50 -8.66
C ILE A 10 21.36 30.92 -7.68
N GLY A 11 20.57 31.76 -7.00
CA GLY A 11 19.51 31.34 -6.11
C GLY A 11 18.43 30.53 -6.83
N LEU A 12 18.03 30.97 -8.01
CA LEU A 12 17.01 30.29 -8.82
C LEU A 12 17.50 28.91 -9.33
N LEU A 13 18.77 28.83 -9.75
CA LEU A 13 19.39 27.55 -10.13
C LEU A 13 19.52 26.58 -8.95
N ALA A 14 19.86 27.07 -7.77
CA ALA A 14 19.93 26.25 -6.56
C ALA A 14 18.56 25.69 -6.18
N ILE A 15 17.50 26.51 -6.24
CA ILE A 15 16.12 26.06 -5.99
C ILE A 15 15.70 25.02 -7.04
N ALA A 16 15.96 25.27 -8.31
CA ALA A 16 15.64 24.30 -9.38
C ALA A 16 16.37 22.97 -9.20
N LEU A 17 17.64 23.00 -8.77
CA LEU A 17 18.42 21.79 -8.47
C LEU A 17 17.83 21.04 -7.27
N CYS A 18 17.47 21.73 -6.19
CA CYS A 18 16.85 21.12 -5.02
C CYS A 18 15.50 20.45 -5.38
N ILE A 19 14.67 21.13 -6.17
CA ILE A 19 13.41 20.55 -6.67
C ILE A 19 13.69 19.32 -7.53
N GLY A 20 14.67 19.39 -8.45
CA GLY A 20 15.05 18.25 -9.30
C GLY A 20 15.50 17.04 -8.49
N LEU A 21 16.36 17.22 -7.49
CA LEU A 21 16.83 16.15 -6.60
C LEU A 21 15.69 15.59 -5.76
N TYR A 22 14.78 16.43 -5.26
CA TYR A 22 13.60 16.00 -4.53
C TYR A 22 12.66 15.14 -5.41
N LEU A 23 12.43 15.54 -6.66
CA LEU A 23 11.61 14.77 -7.61
C LEU A 23 12.27 13.43 -7.95
N LEU A 24 13.57 13.38 -8.16
CA LEU A 24 14.32 12.13 -8.38
C LEU A 24 14.22 11.19 -7.18
N TRP A 25 14.29 11.72 -5.96
CA TRP A 25 14.10 10.92 -4.74
C TRP A 25 12.66 10.42 -4.62
N LEU A 26 11.67 11.28 -4.87
CA LEU A 26 10.24 10.94 -4.82
C LEU A 26 9.88 9.84 -5.84
N TRP A 27 10.53 9.82 -6.99
CA TRP A 27 10.25 8.86 -8.07
C TRP A 27 10.98 7.54 -7.93
N ARG A 28 11.74 7.33 -6.87
CA ARG A 28 12.32 6.01 -6.61
C ARG A 28 11.21 4.98 -6.42
N ALA A 29 11.31 3.85 -7.11
CA ALA A 29 10.32 2.79 -7.09
C ALA A 29 9.98 2.32 -5.65
N GLU A 30 10.99 2.17 -4.79
CA GLU A 30 10.80 1.79 -3.39
C GLU A 30 9.90 2.79 -2.65
N HIS A 31 10.16 4.09 -2.81
CA HIS A 31 9.37 5.13 -2.16
C HIS A 31 7.94 5.17 -2.69
N GLN A 32 7.78 5.03 -4.01
CA GLN A 32 6.46 4.98 -4.65
C GLN A 32 5.63 3.78 -4.17
N VAL A 33 6.21 2.58 -4.10
CA VAL A 33 5.51 1.38 -3.62
C VAL A 33 5.12 1.52 -2.16
N ARG A 34 5.99 2.11 -1.32
CA ARG A 34 5.66 2.39 0.08
C ARG A 34 4.46 3.34 0.19
N LEU A 35 4.49 4.48 -0.52
CA LEU A 35 3.38 5.43 -0.56
C LEU A 35 2.08 4.81 -1.09
N HIS A 36 2.17 3.99 -2.16
CA HIS A 36 0.99 3.30 -2.69
C HIS A 36 0.37 2.36 -1.67
N THR A 37 1.20 1.61 -0.93
CA THR A 37 0.70 0.71 0.12
C THR A 37 0.07 1.50 1.27
N GLU A 38 0.66 2.60 1.69
CA GLU A 38 0.10 3.49 2.72
C GLU A 38 -1.25 4.08 2.27
N HIS A 39 -1.33 4.58 1.03
CA HIS A 39 -2.58 5.12 0.48
C HIS A 39 -3.64 4.02 0.30
N PHE A 40 -3.24 2.82 -0.09
CA PHE A 40 -4.13 1.67 -0.18
C PHE A 40 -4.72 1.31 1.19
N PHE A 41 -3.91 1.24 2.25
CA PHE A 41 -4.40 1.00 3.61
C PHE A 41 -5.30 2.13 4.09
N HIS A 42 -4.94 3.38 3.80
CA HIS A 42 -5.79 4.52 4.13
C HIS A 42 -7.14 4.49 3.39
N ALA A 43 -7.16 4.07 2.13
CA ALA A 43 -8.39 3.89 1.36
C ALA A 43 -9.29 2.81 1.97
N ILE A 44 -8.72 1.72 2.48
CA ILE A 44 -9.45 0.67 3.20
C ILE A 44 -10.03 1.21 4.51
N ASP A 45 -9.23 1.89 5.33
CA ASP A 45 -9.64 2.49 6.60
C ASP A 45 -10.77 3.49 6.43
N SER A 46 -10.69 4.32 5.40
CA SER A 46 -11.73 5.30 5.04
C SER A 46 -12.92 4.69 4.29
N ARG A 47 -12.87 3.37 3.97
CA ARG A 47 -13.88 2.64 3.18
C ARG A 47 -14.16 3.25 1.80
N ASN A 48 -13.16 3.88 1.23
CA ASN A 48 -13.23 4.39 -0.13
C ASN A 48 -12.96 3.26 -1.13
N TRP A 49 -13.98 2.42 -1.35
CA TRP A 49 -13.87 1.21 -2.17
C TRP A 49 -13.60 1.49 -3.65
N GLU A 50 -13.92 2.66 -4.14
CA GLU A 50 -13.55 3.11 -5.48
C GLU A 50 -12.04 3.28 -5.57
N SER A 51 -11.45 4.04 -4.64
CA SER A 51 -9.99 4.17 -4.55
C SER A 51 -9.29 2.84 -4.29
N VAL A 52 -9.83 1.98 -3.42
CA VAL A 52 -9.28 0.62 -3.21
C VAL A 52 -9.23 -0.17 -4.51
N ALA A 53 -10.32 -0.13 -5.31
CA ALA A 53 -10.37 -0.80 -6.61
C ALA A 53 -9.34 -0.26 -7.59
N ASP A 54 -9.04 1.04 -7.56
CA ASP A 54 -8.04 1.67 -8.42
C ASP A 54 -6.60 1.20 -8.14
N PHE A 55 -6.31 0.81 -6.91
CA PHE A 55 -5.00 0.24 -6.57
C PHE A 55 -4.81 -1.19 -7.07
N ILE A 56 -5.89 -1.95 -7.28
CA ILE A 56 -5.84 -3.38 -7.62
C ILE A 56 -5.86 -3.56 -9.14
N GLY A 57 -4.86 -4.29 -9.67
CA GLY A 57 -4.75 -4.61 -11.09
C GLY A 57 -5.90 -5.50 -11.59
N GLU A 58 -6.21 -5.41 -12.88
CA GLU A 58 -7.23 -6.24 -13.52
C GLU A 58 -6.82 -7.73 -13.53
N ASP A 59 -5.52 -7.99 -13.56
CA ASP A 59 -4.89 -9.31 -13.55
C ASP A 59 -4.62 -9.84 -12.14
N TYR A 60 -5.18 -9.20 -11.11
CA TYR A 60 -5.00 -9.60 -9.71
C TYR A 60 -5.39 -11.06 -9.48
N ARG A 61 -4.50 -11.81 -8.82
CA ARG A 61 -4.78 -13.15 -8.30
C ARG A 61 -3.92 -13.45 -7.08
N ASP A 62 -4.56 -13.66 -5.94
CA ASP A 62 -3.88 -13.95 -4.68
C ASP A 62 -3.49 -15.44 -4.52
N GLN A 63 -2.89 -15.78 -3.38
CA GLN A 63 -2.52 -17.17 -3.09
C GLN A 63 -3.74 -18.06 -2.80
N TRP A 64 -4.92 -17.49 -2.55
CA TRP A 64 -6.18 -18.21 -2.29
C TRP A 64 -7.06 -18.31 -3.54
N ASP A 65 -6.48 -18.05 -4.72
CA ASP A 65 -7.12 -18.08 -6.04
C ASP A 65 -8.31 -17.11 -6.17
N GLN A 66 -8.28 -15.99 -5.42
CA GLN A 66 -9.26 -14.93 -5.53
C GLN A 66 -8.82 -13.94 -6.60
N ASP A 67 -9.77 -13.58 -7.45
CA ASP A 67 -9.62 -12.49 -8.40
C ASP A 67 -9.94 -11.13 -7.77
N ARG A 68 -9.74 -10.05 -8.54
CA ARG A 68 -10.01 -8.67 -8.13
C ARG A 68 -11.45 -8.48 -7.62
N ALA A 69 -12.44 -9.05 -8.29
CA ALA A 69 -13.84 -8.85 -7.95
C ALA A 69 -14.17 -9.50 -6.59
N ARG A 70 -13.72 -10.74 -6.38
CA ARG A 70 -13.88 -11.47 -5.11
C ARG A 70 -13.13 -10.80 -3.97
N LEU A 71 -11.91 -10.34 -4.21
CA LEU A 71 -11.15 -9.60 -3.18
C LEU A 71 -11.94 -8.38 -2.71
N LEU A 72 -12.40 -7.54 -3.64
CA LEU A 72 -13.16 -6.33 -3.32
C LEU A 72 -14.47 -6.62 -2.58
N GLU A 73 -15.18 -7.68 -2.96
CA GLU A 73 -16.40 -8.12 -2.28
C GLU A 73 -16.10 -8.52 -0.84
N ARG A 74 -15.10 -9.38 -0.62
CA ARG A 74 -14.70 -9.85 0.72
C ARG A 74 -14.19 -8.73 1.61
N MET A 75 -13.41 -7.82 1.05
CA MET A 75 -12.96 -6.65 1.81
C MET A 75 -14.15 -5.80 2.27
N ARG A 76 -15.11 -5.53 1.40
CA ARG A 76 -16.33 -4.79 1.76
C ARG A 76 -17.13 -5.51 2.85
N GLU A 77 -17.28 -6.82 2.75
CA GLU A 77 -17.98 -7.62 3.74
C GLU A 77 -17.25 -7.67 5.08
N GLY A 78 -15.94 -7.95 5.06
CA GLY A 78 -15.12 -8.01 6.27
C GLY A 78 -15.08 -6.68 7.01
N PHE A 79 -14.84 -5.60 6.32
CA PHE A 79 -14.78 -4.26 6.91
C PHE A 79 -16.15 -3.64 7.22
N ARG A 80 -17.24 -4.27 6.82
CA ARG A 80 -18.60 -3.83 7.18
C ARG A 80 -18.82 -3.85 8.71
N TRP A 81 -18.20 -4.79 9.39
CA TRP A 81 -18.35 -5.01 10.82
C TRP A 81 -17.23 -4.35 11.65
N VAL A 82 -16.10 -4.02 11.04
CA VAL A 82 -14.96 -3.40 11.71
C VAL A 82 -15.20 -1.89 11.85
N ARG A 83 -15.57 -1.40 13.03
CA ARG A 83 -15.76 0.03 13.29
C ARG A 83 -14.48 0.67 13.78
N GLY A 84 -14.22 1.93 13.37
CA GLY A 84 -13.05 2.68 13.82
C GLY A 84 -11.75 1.93 13.53
N SER A 85 -11.62 1.33 12.31
CA SER A 85 -10.42 0.61 11.93
C SER A 85 -9.24 1.53 11.72
N SER A 86 -8.05 1.00 12.02
CA SER A 86 -6.77 1.59 11.65
C SER A 86 -5.81 0.48 11.27
N ILE A 87 -5.28 0.54 10.05
CA ILE A 87 -4.30 -0.42 9.54
C ILE A 87 -2.92 0.19 9.64
N THR A 88 -1.98 -0.52 10.27
CA THR A 88 -0.59 -0.09 10.42
C THR A 88 0.38 -1.20 10.04
N ALA A 89 1.55 -0.82 9.56
CA ALA A 89 2.64 -1.75 9.24
C ALA A 89 4.01 -1.07 9.51
N PRO A 90 4.45 -1.00 10.78
CA PRO A 90 5.59 -0.15 11.18
C PRO A 90 6.93 -0.58 10.58
N ASP A 91 7.16 -1.89 10.40
CA ASP A 91 8.46 -2.45 10.01
C ASP A 91 8.45 -3.02 8.58
N ALA A 92 7.76 -2.35 7.68
CA ALA A 92 7.65 -2.83 6.31
C ALA A 92 8.92 -2.55 5.49
N ALA A 93 9.33 -3.54 4.71
CA ALA A 93 10.41 -3.45 3.72
C ALA A 93 9.85 -3.51 2.30
N VAL A 94 10.58 -2.96 1.34
CA VAL A 94 10.24 -3.06 -0.09
C VAL A 94 11.42 -3.62 -0.84
N ARG A 95 11.19 -4.65 -1.65
CA ARG A 95 12.18 -5.25 -2.56
C ARG A 95 11.78 -4.95 -4.00
N ILE A 96 12.67 -4.32 -4.75
CA ILE A 96 12.42 -3.95 -6.15
C ILE A 96 13.00 -5.00 -7.09
N GLU A 97 12.16 -5.52 -7.98
CA GLU A 97 12.49 -6.51 -9.02
C GLU A 97 11.86 -6.07 -10.35
N THR A 98 12.28 -4.92 -10.87
CA THR A 98 11.64 -4.27 -12.04
C THR A 98 11.21 -5.26 -13.15
N PRO A 99 9.94 -5.23 -13.61
CA PRO A 99 8.88 -4.23 -13.36
C PRO A 99 8.02 -4.51 -12.12
N ARG A 100 8.45 -5.40 -11.23
CA ARG A 100 7.76 -5.80 -10.00
C ARG A 100 8.41 -5.17 -8.77
N ALA A 101 7.62 -5.04 -7.73
CA ALA A 101 8.09 -4.72 -6.40
C ALA A 101 7.30 -5.53 -5.37
N ILE A 102 7.96 -6.00 -4.33
CA ILE A 102 7.33 -6.76 -3.25
C ILE A 102 7.46 -5.94 -1.97
N TRP A 103 6.33 -5.52 -1.46
CA TRP A 103 6.22 -4.94 -0.12
C TRP A 103 6.03 -6.08 0.88
N ILE A 104 6.82 -6.08 1.96
CA ILE A 104 6.83 -7.14 2.97
C ILE A 104 6.67 -6.49 4.33
N GLY A 105 5.61 -6.83 5.06
CA GLY A 105 5.37 -6.24 6.38
C GLY A 105 4.34 -7.00 7.22
N LYS A 106 4.45 -6.85 8.54
CA LYS A 106 3.39 -7.26 9.45
C LYS A 106 2.29 -6.21 9.43
N ILE A 107 1.08 -6.65 9.10
CA ILE A 107 -0.09 -5.78 9.11
C ILE A 107 -0.77 -5.95 10.47
N ASN A 108 -0.99 -4.83 11.15
CA ASN A 108 -1.79 -4.76 12.38
C ASN A 108 -3.07 -4.00 12.07
N ILE A 109 -4.20 -4.60 12.39
CA ILE A 109 -5.53 -4.00 12.22
C ILE A 109 -6.11 -3.76 13.61
N TYR A 110 -6.49 -2.54 13.89
CA TYR A 110 -7.16 -2.13 15.12
C TYR A 110 -8.63 -1.87 14.86
N SER A 111 -9.47 -2.15 15.86
CA SER A 111 -10.89 -1.85 15.84
C SER A 111 -11.30 -1.24 17.18
N SER A 112 -12.27 -0.35 17.17
CA SER A 112 -12.88 0.17 18.40
C SER A 112 -13.89 -0.78 19.05
N ASP A 113 -14.20 -1.91 18.42
CA ASP A 113 -15.06 -2.96 18.94
C ASP A 113 -14.21 -4.09 19.51
N ASP A 114 -14.36 -4.38 20.82
CA ASP A 114 -13.52 -5.34 21.54
C ASP A 114 -13.68 -6.78 21.00
N GLY A 115 -14.88 -7.19 20.61
CA GLY A 115 -15.12 -8.52 20.04
C GLY A 115 -14.48 -8.69 18.67
N VAL A 116 -14.56 -7.67 17.84
CA VAL A 116 -13.89 -7.63 16.54
C VAL A 116 -12.38 -7.57 16.72
N MET A 117 -11.89 -6.78 17.70
CA MET A 117 -10.46 -6.67 18.00
C MET A 117 -9.85 -8.03 18.41
N GLN A 118 -10.54 -8.79 19.27
CA GLN A 118 -10.08 -10.13 19.63
C GLN A 118 -9.97 -11.05 18.40
N LEU A 119 -10.95 -11.02 17.50
CA LEU A 119 -10.93 -11.80 16.27
C LEU A 119 -9.77 -11.40 15.34
N LEU A 120 -9.52 -10.09 15.21
CA LEU A 120 -8.41 -9.57 14.41
C LEU A 120 -7.05 -9.98 14.99
N ASP A 121 -6.91 -9.93 16.32
CA ASP A 121 -5.70 -10.39 17.01
C ASP A 121 -5.43 -11.87 16.75
N GLU A 122 -6.45 -12.72 16.86
CA GLU A 122 -6.29 -14.16 16.63
C GLU A 122 -5.99 -14.50 15.16
N ARG A 123 -6.60 -13.79 14.23
CA ARG A 123 -6.57 -14.16 12.80
C ARG A 123 -5.52 -13.42 11.97
N VAL A 124 -5.14 -12.20 12.36
CA VAL A 124 -4.27 -11.32 11.56
C VAL A 124 -3.06 -10.84 12.36
N ASN A 125 -3.28 -10.16 13.48
CA ASN A 125 -2.21 -9.42 14.17
C ASN A 125 -1.14 -10.35 14.78
N ARG A 126 -1.50 -11.57 15.17
CA ARG A 126 -0.58 -12.57 15.75
C ARG A 126 0.00 -13.54 14.73
N LEU A 127 -0.18 -13.30 13.45
CA LEU A 127 0.43 -14.14 12.43
C LEU A 127 1.96 -14.12 12.58
N PRO A 128 2.62 -15.30 12.51
CA PRO A 128 4.07 -15.40 12.66
C PRO A 128 4.84 -14.86 11.45
N THR A 129 4.18 -14.83 10.28
CA THR A 129 4.78 -14.41 9.01
C THR A 129 4.24 -13.06 8.55
N PRO A 130 5.07 -12.24 7.88
CA PRO A 130 4.60 -11.01 7.26
C PRO A 130 3.70 -11.30 6.05
N PHE A 131 2.90 -10.32 5.68
CA PHE A 131 2.23 -10.28 4.39
C PHE A 131 3.21 -9.83 3.31
N GLU A 132 3.04 -10.38 2.12
CA GLU A 132 3.72 -9.93 0.90
C GLU A 132 2.67 -9.36 -0.05
N LEU A 133 2.87 -8.11 -0.47
CA LEU A 133 2.06 -7.42 -1.47
C LEU A 133 2.91 -7.22 -2.71
N GLU A 134 2.55 -7.89 -3.79
CA GLU A 134 3.24 -7.75 -5.07
C GLU A 134 2.59 -6.64 -5.90
N TRP A 135 3.41 -5.66 -6.26
CA TRP A 135 3.04 -4.51 -7.06
C TRP A 135 3.69 -4.59 -8.44
N HIS A 136 2.93 -4.34 -9.49
CA HIS A 136 3.44 -4.24 -10.85
C HIS A 136 3.40 -2.80 -11.34
N HIS A 137 4.48 -2.39 -11.99
CA HIS A 137 4.58 -1.12 -12.68
C HIS A 137 3.93 -1.26 -14.06
N VAL A 138 2.80 -0.61 -14.30
CA VAL A 138 1.95 -0.85 -15.48
C VAL A 138 2.15 0.14 -16.61
N SER A 139 2.82 1.27 -16.35
CA SER A 139 3.12 2.26 -17.40
C SER A 139 4.50 2.90 -17.22
N GLY A 140 4.89 3.81 -18.12
CA GLY A 140 6.13 4.58 -17.99
C GLY A 140 6.11 5.67 -16.90
N LYS A 141 5.00 5.84 -16.16
CA LYS A 141 4.88 6.86 -15.12
C LYS A 141 5.35 6.31 -13.78
N PRO A 142 6.24 6.96 -13.03
CA PRO A 142 6.85 6.42 -11.81
C PRO A 142 5.84 6.07 -10.71
N TRP A 143 4.65 6.62 -10.75
CA TRP A 143 3.58 6.40 -9.77
C TRP A 143 2.49 5.41 -10.21
N ASP A 144 2.64 4.72 -11.33
CA ASP A 144 1.60 3.83 -11.86
C ASP A 144 1.86 2.37 -11.47
N TRP A 145 1.64 2.10 -10.20
CA TRP A 145 1.77 0.77 -9.60
C TRP A 145 0.41 0.17 -9.29
N LYS A 146 0.22 -1.11 -9.61
CA LYS A 146 -1.00 -1.86 -9.30
C LYS A 146 -0.67 -3.10 -8.47
N LEU A 147 -1.49 -3.35 -7.46
CA LEU A 147 -1.42 -4.55 -6.64
C LEU A 147 -1.94 -5.73 -7.46
N VAL A 148 -1.10 -6.74 -7.66
CA VAL A 148 -1.45 -7.92 -8.45
C VAL A 148 -1.53 -9.19 -7.63
N ARG A 149 -0.96 -9.20 -6.42
CA ARG A 149 -1.00 -10.36 -5.55
C ARG A 149 -0.85 -9.98 -4.09
N VAL A 150 -1.58 -10.69 -3.23
CA VAL A 150 -1.36 -10.72 -1.78
C VAL A 150 -1.08 -12.15 -1.36
N SER A 151 -0.11 -12.34 -0.48
CA SER A 151 0.22 -13.66 0.08
C SER A 151 0.66 -13.58 1.54
N ASN A 152 0.38 -14.65 2.28
CA ASN A 152 0.91 -14.89 3.61
C ASN A 152 0.83 -16.40 3.90
N PRO A 153 1.94 -17.10 4.10
CA PRO A 153 1.94 -18.55 4.26
C PRO A 153 1.24 -19.08 5.52
N ALA A 154 1.11 -18.23 6.55
CA ALA A 154 0.43 -18.61 7.79
C ALA A 154 -1.06 -18.23 7.79
N PHE A 155 -1.51 -17.37 6.89
CA PHE A 155 -2.90 -16.95 6.81
C PHE A 155 -3.72 -17.94 5.98
N GLN A 156 -4.75 -18.49 6.58
CA GLN A 156 -5.70 -19.38 5.89
C GLN A 156 -7.06 -18.71 5.83
N VAL A 157 -7.63 -18.63 4.64
CA VAL A 157 -9.02 -18.24 4.48
C VAL A 157 -9.90 -19.41 4.91
N PRO A 158 -10.83 -19.23 5.87
CA PRO A 158 -11.73 -20.31 6.28
C PRO A 158 -12.53 -20.85 5.11
N ALA A 159 -12.65 -22.19 5.03
CA ALA A 159 -13.39 -22.87 3.94
C ALA A 159 -14.88 -22.49 3.94
N ASP A 160 -15.42 -22.12 5.10
CA ASP A 160 -16.83 -21.74 5.30
C ASP A 160 -17.14 -20.33 4.77
N ALA A 161 -16.14 -19.65 4.22
CA ALA A 161 -16.28 -18.33 3.58
C ALA A 161 -16.53 -18.43 2.05
N TYR A 162 -16.90 -19.62 1.56
CA TYR A 162 -17.26 -19.87 0.15
C TYR A 162 -18.77 -19.96 -0.03
#